data_56116d4d94a7b28c4f473b7ba3c5bacc
#
_entry.id   56116d4d94a7b28c4f473b7ba3c5bacc
#
_cell.length_a   1.000
_cell.length_b   1.000
_cell.length_c   1.000
_cell.angle_alpha   90.00
_cell.angle_beta   90.00
_cell.angle_gamma   90.00
#
_symmetry.space_group_name_H-M   'P 1'
#
loop_
_entity.id
_entity.type
_entity.pdbx_description
1 polymer ?
#
loop_
_entity_poly.entity_id
_entity_poly.type
_entity_poly.pdbx_seq_one_letter_code
_entity_poly.pdbx_strand_id
1 'polypeptide(L)'
;MKRIIALLILVSVVSASCKQEKKDPNTDPSTPVEATEKFVVKPEATSVKWTAYKTTEKKGVGGEFSVLNFETKEGTTPHKALNNLTFSIPISSLITKDESRDAKLKEFFFGAMLDTEFLKGTIKYTNDTCIASITMNGVTNDLPLAVSITDSRRVSMTGTMNLKDWNALGALESINKACFDLHKGADGVSKTWEDVAIEVSTFLRKN
;
A
#
# COMPACT_ATOMS: atom_id res chain seq x y z
N MET A 1 80.81 -46.78 33.66
CA MET A 1 81.00 -46.36 35.06
C MET A 1 79.84 -45.47 35.47
N LYS A 2 79.05 -45.93 36.43
CA LYS A 2 78.33 -45.13 37.43
C LYS A 2 77.28 -44.10 36.89
N ARG A 3 76.07 -43.95 37.38
CA ARG A 3 75.38 -44.45 38.62
C ARG A 3 73.87 -44.24 38.37
N ILE A 4 73.08 -45.17 38.87
CA ILE A 4 71.67 -45.17 39.04
C ILE A 4 71.28 -44.11 40.08
N ILE A 5 70.21 -43.31 39.81
CA ILE A 5 69.42 -42.70 40.85
C ILE A 5 67.92 -42.82 40.39
N ALA A 6 67.23 -43.69 41.15
CA ALA A 6 65.81 -43.84 41.10
C ALA A 6 65.15 -42.66 41.82
N LEU A 7 64.16 -42.06 41.24
CA LEU A 7 63.25 -41.12 41.92
C LEU A 7 61.82 -41.59 41.78
N LEU A 8 61.29 -42.15 42.84
CA LEU A 8 59.88 -42.46 43.02
C LEU A 8 59.06 -41.14 43.01
N ILE A 9 58.14 -41.02 42.10
CA ILE A 9 57.13 -40.02 42.16
C ILE A 9 55.75 -40.69 42.39
N LEU A 10 55.22 -40.34 43.53
CA LEU A 10 53.92 -40.74 44.04
C LEU A 10 52.79 -40.15 43.19
N VAL A 11 52.04 -41.03 42.52
CA VAL A 11 50.88 -40.58 41.75
C VAL A 11 49.64 -40.56 42.63
N SER A 12 49.17 -39.38 42.97
CA SER A 12 47.93 -39.16 43.69
C SER A 12 46.78 -39.27 42.67
N VAL A 13 45.96 -40.28 42.79
CA VAL A 13 44.75 -40.49 42.02
C VAL A 13 43.65 -39.58 42.59
N VAL A 14 43.36 -38.48 41.88
CA VAL A 14 42.16 -37.69 42.18
C VAL A 14 40.99 -38.28 41.36
N SER A 15 40.12 -38.99 42.04
CA SER A 15 38.83 -39.47 41.49
C SER A 15 37.88 -38.29 41.32
N ALA A 16 37.80 -37.71 40.12
CA ALA A 16 36.73 -36.79 39.74
C ALA A 16 35.44 -37.61 39.52
N SER A 17 34.54 -37.54 40.46
CA SER A 17 33.18 -38.06 40.34
C SER A 17 32.40 -37.19 39.34
N CYS A 18 32.24 -37.66 38.10
CA CYS A 18 31.28 -37.09 37.14
C CYS A 18 29.87 -37.47 37.63
N LYS A 19 29.15 -36.48 38.12
CA LYS A 19 27.72 -36.55 38.41
C LYS A 19 27.01 -36.64 37.05
N GLN A 20 26.56 -37.83 36.70
CA GLN A 20 25.74 -38.10 35.54
C GLN A 20 24.33 -37.54 35.80
N GLU A 21 24.04 -36.36 35.27
CA GLU A 21 22.65 -35.85 35.22
C GLU A 21 21.83 -36.83 34.36
N LYS A 22 20.82 -37.41 34.97
CA LYS A 22 19.79 -38.17 34.26
C LYS A 22 19.10 -37.23 33.29
N LYS A 23 19.34 -37.41 31.98
CA LYS A 23 18.50 -36.84 30.92
C LYS A 23 17.10 -37.38 31.09
N ASP A 24 16.16 -36.52 31.46
CA ASP A 24 14.73 -36.78 31.29
C ASP A 24 14.43 -37.05 29.82
N PRO A 25 13.79 -38.15 29.45
CA PRO A 25 13.53 -38.50 28.04
C PRO A 25 12.33 -37.74 27.43
N ASN A 26 11.98 -36.55 27.96
CA ASN A 26 10.83 -35.81 27.45
C ASN A 26 11.12 -34.32 27.20
N THR A 27 12.31 -34.02 26.67
CA THR A 27 12.51 -32.72 26.03
C THR A 27 12.35 -32.96 24.55
N ASP A 28 11.13 -32.75 24.09
CA ASP A 28 10.78 -32.60 22.68
C ASP A 28 11.75 -31.54 22.07
N PRO A 29 12.49 -31.87 21.03
CA PRO A 29 13.31 -30.85 20.36
C PRO A 29 12.34 -29.80 19.84
N SER A 30 12.29 -28.64 20.50
CA SER A 30 11.57 -27.48 19.98
C SER A 30 12.08 -27.24 18.56
N THR A 31 11.31 -27.68 17.59
CA THR A 31 11.52 -27.32 16.18
C THR A 31 11.65 -25.81 16.15
N PRO A 32 12.71 -25.25 15.56
CA PRO A 32 12.83 -23.80 15.40
C PRO A 32 11.56 -23.35 14.67
N VAL A 33 10.73 -22.54 15.30
CA VAL A 33 9.63 -21.89 14.64
C VAL A 33 10.29 -20.98 13.60
N GLU A 34 10.35 -21.42 12.34
CA GLU A 34 10.74 -20.57 11.24
C GLU A 34 9.89 -19.32 11.31
N ALA A 35 10.52 -18.19 11.54
CA ALA A 35 9.85 -16.89 11.51
C ALA A 35 9.27 -16.71 10.10
N THR A 36 7.97 -16.93 9.95
CA THR A 36 7.30 -16.76 8.67
C THR A 36 7.42 -15.30 8.24
N GLU A 37 8.07 -15.06 7.10
CA GLU A 37 8.14 -13.72 6.51
C GLU A 37 6.76 -13.08 6.46
N LYS A 38 6.69 -11.85 6.91
CA LYS A 38 5.47 -11.05 6.87
C LYS A 38 5.64 -9.89 5.91
N PHE A 39 4.62 -9.62 5.13
CA PHE A 39 4.53 -8.52 4.20
C PHE A 39 3.68 -7.39 4.80
N VAL A 40 4.08 -6.16 4.55
CA VAL A 40 3.35 -4.96 5.00
C VAL A 40 3.37 -3.89 3.91
N VAL A 41 2.25 -3.18 3.75
CA VAL A 41 2.18 -1.97 2.91
C VAL A 41 2.68 -0.79 3.72
N LYS A 42 3.55 0.02 3.12
CA LYS A 42 4.09 1.24 3.73
C LYS A 42 3.79 2.45 2.84
N PRO A 43 3.36 3.58 3.42
CA PRO A 43 3.07 4.81 2.67
C PRO A 43 4.25 5.26 1.81
N GLU A 44 5.46 5.26 2.35
CA GLU A 44 6.69 5.69 1.67
C GLU A 44 7.14 4.78 0.52
N ALA A 45 6.52 3.60 0.41
CA ALA A 45 6.77 2.64 -0.68
C ALA A 45 5.54 2.50 -1.61
N THR A 46 4.57 3.42 -1.48
CA THR A 46 3.31 3.38 -2.21
C THR A 46 3.06 4.70 -2.93
N SER A 47 2.54 4.63 -4.15
CA SER A 47 2.04 5.79 -4.88
C SER A 47 0.62 5.54 -5.36
N VAL A 48 -0.21 6.57 -5.29
CA VAL A 48 -1.56 6.59 -5.85
C VAL A 48 -1.66 7.74 -6.84
N LYS A 49 -1.77 7.38 -8.12
CA LYS A 49 -1.89 8.32 -9.24
C LYS A 49 -3.27 8.25 -9.85
N TRP A 50 -3.67 9.35 -10.44
CA TRP A 50 -4.90 9.45 -11.19
C TRP A 50 -4.69 10.21 -12.49
N THR A 51 -5.50 9.92 -13.51
CA THR A 51 -5.57 10.66 -14.75
C THR A 51 -7.01 10.97 -15.08
N ALA A 52 -7.38 12.24 -15.03
CA ALA A 52 -8.65 12.75 -15.52
C ALA A 52 -8.48 13.27 -16.95
N TYR A 53 -9.60 13.47 -17.65
CA TYR A 53 -9.56 13.81 -19.06
C TYR A 53 -10.36 15.08 -19.35
N LYS A 54 -9.82 15.93 -20.23
CA LYS A 54 -10.46 17.16 -20.69
C LYS A 54 -10.43 17.23 -22.22
N THR A 55 -11.13 18.21 -22.76
CA THR A 55 -11.35 18.46 -24.19
C THR A 55 -12.07 17.32 -24.90
N THR A 56 -12.58 17.54 -26.07
CA THR A 56 -13.24 16.53 -26.90
C THR A 56 -12.28 15.44 -27.38
N GLU A 57 -10.98 15.77 -27.53
CA GLU A 57 -9.92 14.81 -27.87
C GLU A 57 -9.49 13.92 -26.68
N LYS A 58 -10.13 14.07 -25.53
CA LYS A 58 -9.85 13.29 -24.33
C LYS A 58 -8.40 13.41 -23.84
N LYS A 59 -7.91 14.64 -23.75
CA LYS A 59 -6.53 14.91 -23.28
C LYS A 59 -6.38 14.62 -21.79
N GLY A 60 -5.44 13.74 -21.44
CA GLY A 60 -5.16 13.35 -20.05
C GLY A 60 -4.48 14.45 -19.24
N VAL A 61 -4.89 14.60 -17.99
CA VAL A 61 -4.29 15.44 -16.96
C VAL A 61 -4.11 14.58 -15.72
N GLY A 62 -2.87 14.35 -15.32
CA GLY A 62 -2.53 13.48 -14.19
C GLY A 62 -2.18 14.24 -12.92
N GLY A 63 -2.32 13.55 -11.81
CA GLY A 63 -1.87 13.97 -10.50
C GLY A 63 -1.66 12.77 -9.59
N GLU A 64 -1.23 13.04 -8.37
CA GLU A 64 -1.00 12.04 -7.33
C GLU A 64 -1.33 12.63 -5.95
N PHE A 65 -1.33 11.78 -4.94
CA PHE A 65 -1.46 12.20 -3.55
C PHE A 65 -0.11 11.99 -2.84
N SER A 66 0.39 13.05 -2.19
CA SER A 66 1.69 13.05 -1.49
C SER A 66 1.63 12.45 -0.10
N VAL A 67 0.44 12.29 0.48
CA VAL A 67 0.21 11.69 1.79
C VAL A 67 -0.79 10.55 1.66
N LEU A 68 -0.39 9.38 2.15
CA LEU A 68 -1.22 8.17 2.20
C LEU A 68 -1.19 7.62 3.62
N ASN A 69 -2.34 7.31 4.19
CA ASN A 69 -2.44 6.69 5.50
C ASN A 69 -3.01 5.28 5.33
N PHE A 70 -2.36 4.29 5.92
CA PHE A 70 -2.82 2.91 5.96
C PHE A 70 -2.91 2.44 7.40
N GLU A 71 -3.91 1.62 7.71
CA GLU A 71 -3.88 0.83 8.93
C GLU A 71 -2.75 -0.19 8.85
N THR A 72 -2.02 -0.36 9.97
CA THR A 72 -0.93 -1.34 10.02
C THR A 72 -1.51 -2.75 9.91
N LYS A 73 -1.18 -3.43 8.83
CA LYS A 73 -1.63 -4.79 8.56
C LYS A 73 -0.48 -5.61 7.99
N GLU A 74 -0.28 -6.77 8.59
CA GLU A 74 0.71 -7.75 8.14
C GLU A 74 0.00 -8.96 7.51
N GLY A 75 0.63 -9.56 6.52
CA GLY A 75 0.18 -10.78 5.89
C GLY A 75 1.33 -11.71 5.57
N THR A 76 1.13 -13.02 5.67
CA THR A 76 2.14 -14.04 5.28
C THR A 76 2.29 -14.19 3.78
N THR A 77 1.46 -13.51 3.00
CA THR A 77 1.55 -13.39 1.54
C THR A 77 1.16 -11.98 1.12
N PRO A 78 1.55 -11.51 -0.08
CA PRO A 78 1.10 -10.22 -0.62
C PRO A 78 -0.42 -10.06 -0.60
N HIS A 79 -1.17 -11.08 -0.99
CA HIS A 79 -2.64 -11.08 -0.97
C HIS A 79 -3.19 -10.84 0.43
N LYS A 80 -2.64 -11.54 1.45
CA LYS A 80 -3.07 -11.37 2.85
C LYS A 80 -2.71 -10.00 3.42
N ALA A 81 -1.61 -9.40 2.98
CA ALA A 81 -1.23 -8.05 3.38
C ALA A 81 -2.15 -6.98 2.79
N LEU A 82 -2.67 -7.22 1.58
CA LEU A 82 -3.56 -6.30 0.88
C LEU A 82 -5.03 -6.49 1.25
N ASN A 83 -5.49 -7.73 1.47
CA ASN A 83 -6.90 -7.99 1.75
C ASN A 83 -7.34 -7.37 3.07
N ASN A 84 -8.42 -6.58 3.04
CA ASN A 84 -8.94 -5.77 4.15
C ASN A 84 -7.95 -4.69 4.64
N LEU A 85 -7.06 -4.20 3.77
CA LEU A 85 -6.23 -3.04 4.06
C LEU A 85 -7.08 -1.79 3.99
N THR A 86 -7.21 -1.08 5.10
CA THR A 86 -7.93 0.20 5.18
C THR A 86 -6.98 1.34 4.86
N PHE A 87 -7.47 2.32 4.11
CA PHE A 87 -6.72 3.52 3.75
C PHE A 87 -7.51 4.81 3.97
N SER A 88 -6.77 5.89 4.15
CA SER A 88 -7.30 7.25 4.24
C SER A 88 -6.30 8.21 3.56
N ILE A 89 -6.78 8.96 2.57
CA ILE A 89 -5.96 9.86 1.75
C ILE A 89 -6.47 11.28 1.95
N PRO A 90 -5.69 12.19 2.57
CA PRO A 90 -6.08 13.58 2.72
C PRO A 90 -6.20 14.25 1.33
N ILE A 91 -7.34 14.86 1.03
CA ILE A 91 -7.54 15.60 -0.23
C ILE A 91 -6.58 16.79 -0.33
N SER A 92 -6.21 17.38 0.82
CA SER A 92 -5.20 18.44 0.88
C SER A 92 -3.84 18.04 0.30
N SER A 93 -3.53 16.72 0.28
CA SER A 93 -2.26 16.17 -0.24
C SER A 93 -2.21 15.98 -1.76
N LEU A 94 -3.28 16.35 -2.48
CA LEU A 94 -3.34 16.30 -3.94
C LEU A 94 -2.31 17.25 -4.56
N ILE A 95 -1.53 16.73 -5.50
CA ILE A 95 -0.52 17.48 -6.27
C ILE A 95 -0.56 17.08 -7.76
N THR A 96 -0.42 18.08 -8.63
CA THR A 96 -0.33 17.92 -10.10
C THR A 96 0.93 18.57 -10.69
N LYS A 97 1.84 19.06 -9.83
CA LYS A 97 3.01 19.89 -10.20
C LYS A 97 2.62 21.23 -10.83
N ASP A 98 1.41 21.71 -10.58
CA ASP A 98 0.85 22.98 -11.00
C ASP A 98 -0.05 23.51 -9.88
N GLU A 99 0.47 24.43 -9.07
CA GLU A 99 -0.22 24.95 -7.88
C GLU A 99 -1.60 25.56 -8.20
N SER A 100 -1.73 26.23 -9.35
CA SER A 100 -3.02 26.81 -9.78
C SER A 100 -4.04 25.72 -10.09
N ARG A 101 -3.62 24.61 -10.67
CA ARG A 101 -4.48 23.44 -10.90
C ARG A 101 -4.84 22.77 -9.60
N ASP A 102 -3.88 22.59 -8.71
CA ASP A 102 -4.11 21.98 -7.40
C ASP A 102 -5.16 22.76 -6.60
N ALA A 103 -5.05 24.09 -6.58
CA ALA A 103 -6.03 24.97 -5.95
C ALA A 103 -7.42 24.81 -6.56
N LYS A 104 -7.53 24.84 -7.91
CA LYS A 104 -8.83 24.67 -8.60
C LYS A 104 -9.46 23.30 -8.36
N LEU A 105 -8.68 22.22 -8.33
CA LEU A 105 -9.19 20.89 -8.04
C LEU A 105 -9.71 20.80 -6.59
N LYS A 106 -8.97 21.36 -5.63
CA LYS A 106 -9.38 21.37 -4.23
C LYS A 106 -10.64 22.22 -4.01
N GLU A 107 -10.72 23.37 -4.66
CA GLU A 107 -11.84 24.33 -4.49
C GLU A 107 -13.08 23.90 -5.29
N PHE A 108 -12.95 23.67 -6.59
CA PHE A 108 -14.09 23.54 -7.49
C PHE A 108 -14.51 22.08 -7.74
N PHE A 109 -13.64 21.11 -7.54
CA PHE A 109 -14.02 19.70 -7.64
C PHE A 109 -14.32 19.10 -6.28
N PHE A 110 -13.33 18.98 -5.41
CA PHE A 110 -13.55 18.41 -4.10
C PHE A 110 -14.41 19.32 -3.21
N GLY A 111 -14.22 20.63 -3.24
CA GLY A 111 -15.01 21.59 -2.47
C GLY A 111 -16.50 21.64 -2.85
N ALA A 112 -16.89 21.08 -3.99
CA ALA A 112 -18.29 20.93 -4.40
C ALA A 112 -18.92 19.59 -3.93
N MET A 113 -18.17 18.76 -3.22
CA MET A 113 -18.61 17.47 -2.69
C MET A 113 -18.95 17.54 -1.19
N LEU A 114 -19.51 16.45 -0.68
CA LEU A 114 -19.68 16.21 0.76
C LEU A 114 -18.41 15.53 1.31
N ASP A 115 -18.10 15.76 2.60
CA ASP A 115 -17.01 15.10 3.33
C ASP A 115 -15.64 15.22 2.62
N THR A 116 -15.22 16.45 2.34
CA THR A 116 -14.07 16.77 1.48
C THR A 116 -12.71 16.76 2.19
N GLU A 117 -12.61 16.12 3.34
CA GLU A 117 -11.34 16.05 4.07
C GLU A 117 -10.48 14.86 3.62
N PHE A 118 -11.11 13.70 3.43
CA PHE A 118 -10.42 12.45 3.09
C PHE A 118 -11.18 11.63 2.06
N LEU A 119 -10.42 11.00 1.15
CA LEU A 119 -10.86 9.79 0.45
C LEU A 119 -10.55 8.59 1.34
N LYS A 120 -11.56 7.78 1.67
CA LYS A 120 -11.41 6.62 2.57
C LYS A 120 -11.80 5.35 1.86
N GLY A 121 -11.23 4.22 2.28
CA GLY A 121 -11.66 2.96 1.70
C GLY A 121 -10.94 1.75 2.26
N THR A 122 -11.31 0.59 1.70
CA THR A 122 -10.75 -0.70 2.05
C THR A 122 -10.47 -1.51 0.79
N ILE A 123 -9.32 -2.11 0.70
CA ILE A 123 -8.98 -3.06 -0.36
C ILE A 123 -9.51 -4.43 0.02
N LYS A 124 -10.35 -5.01 -0.84
CA LYS A 124 -10.83 -6.39 -0.73
C LYS A 124 -10.15 -7.23 -1.80
N TYR A 125 -9.30 -8.15 -1.40
CA TYR A 125 -8.54 -8.97 -2.34
C TYR A 125 -8.73 -10.45 -2.02
N THR A 126 -9.63 -11.12 -2.76
CA THR A 126 -9.98 -12.53 -2.58
C THR A 126 -10.14 -13.20 -3.94
N ASN A 127 -9.65 -14.44 -4.07
CA ASN A 127 -9.82 -15.27 -5.28
C ASN A 127 -9.43 -14.53 -6.58
N ASP A 128 -8.26 -13.88 -6.57
CA ASP A 128 -7.71 -13.09 -7.68
C ASP A 128 -8.57 -11.89 -8.11
N THR A 129 -9.61 -11.56 -7.34
CA THR A 129 -10.42 -10.36 -7.53
C THR A 129 -9.98 -9.30 -6.52
N CYS A 130 -9.61 -8.12 -7.00
CA CYS A 130 -9.27 -6.98 -6.18
C CYS A 130 -10.28 -5.86 -6.40
N ILE A 131 -10.82 -5.35 -5.31
CA ILE A 131 -11.81 -4.28 -5.30
C ILE A 131 -11.34 -3.24 -4.27
N ALA A 132 -11.31 -1.97 -4.66
CA ALA A 132 -11.22 -0.85 -3.73
C ALA A 132 -12.64 -0.35 -3.42
N SER A 133 -13.14 -0.61 -2.21
CA SER A 133 -14.39 -0.02 -1.72
C SER A 133 -14.08 1.39 -1.24
N ILE A 134 -14.46 2.42 -1.99
CA ILE A 134 -14.04 3.81 -1.79
C ILE A 134 -15.23 4.66 -1.33
N THR A 135 -15.04 5.46 -0.29
CA THR A 135 -15.98 6.49 0.15
C THR A 135 -15.50 7.86 -0.33
N MET A 136 -16.31 8.51 -1.16
CA MET A 136 -16.13 9.85 -1.70
C MET A 136 -17.49 10.52 -1.85
N ASN A 137 -17.60 11.81 -1.59
CA ASN A 137 -18.87 12.57 -1.71
C ASN A 137 -20.04 11.94 -0.93
N GLY A 138 -19.77 11.40 0.27
CA GLY A 138 -20.77 10.72 1.09
C GLY A 138 -21.27 9.37 0.54
N VAL A 139 -20.72 8.88 -0.56
CA VAL A 139 -21.10 7.61 -1.21
C VAL A 139 -19.94 6.62 -1.12
N THR A 140 -20.24 5.39 -0.70
CA THR A 140 -19.29 4.28 -0.77
C THR A 140 -19.64 3.41 -1.98
N ASN A 141 -18.69 3.22 -2.89
CA ASN A 141 -18.86 2.35 -4.05
C ASN A 141 -17.60 1.55 -4.33
N ASP A 142 -17.74 0.47 -5.08
CA ASP A 142 -16.68 -0.49 -5.36
C ASP A 142 -16.02 -0.17 -6.71
N LEU A 143 -14.69 -0.03 -6.70
CA LEU A 143 -13.85 0.11 -7.88
C LEU A 143 -13.09 -1.20 -8.12
N PRO A 144 -13.43 -1.96 -9.17
CA PRO A 144 -12.65 -3.12 -9.57
C PRO A 144 -11.23 -2.72 -10.00
N LEU A 145 -10.23 -3.47 -9.57
CA LEU A 145 -8.83 -3.23 -9.88
C LEU A 145 -8.20 -4.47 -10.53
N ALA A 146 -7.55 -4.26 -11.66
CA ALA A 146 -6.62 -5.24 -12.23
C ALA A 146 -5.32 -5.20 -11.43
N VAL A 147 -4.84 -6.35 -10.94
CA VAL A 147 -3.65 -6.45 -10.08
C VAL A 147 -2.57 -7.28 -10.76
N SER A 148 -1.33 -6.82 -10.68
CA SER A 148 -0.13 -7.57 -11.03
C SER A 148 0.82 -7.57 -9.85
N ILE A 149 1.32 -8.76 -9.47
CA ILE A 149 2.31 -8.92 -8.41
C ILE A 149 3.56 -9.56 -9.02
N THR A 150 4.68 -8.86 -8.99
CA THR A 150 5.98 -9.34 -9.47
C THR A 150 6.98 -9.37 -8.32
N ASP A 151 7.97 -10.29 -8.43
CA ASP A 151 9.02 -10.47 -7.40
C ASP A 151 8.44 -10.67 -5.99
N SER A 152 7.24 -11.24 -5.89
CA SER A 152 6.47 -11.47 -4.66
C SER A 152 6.23 -10.21 -3.79
N ARG A 153 6.59 -9.01 -4.26
CA ARG A 153 6.58 -7.78 -3.45
C ARG A 153 6.17 -6.53 -4.19
N ARG A 154 6.40 -6.47 -5.51
CA ARG A 154 6.01 -5.33 -6.33
C ARG A 154 4.57 -5.52 -6.78
N VAL A 155 3.70 -4.67 -6.34
CA VAL A 155 2.26 -4.71 -6.65
C VAL A 155 1.91 -3.49 -7.49
N SER A 156 1.25 -3.72 -8.62
CA SER A 156 0.61 -2.68 -9.44
C SER A 156 -0.87 -2.97 -9.52
N MET A 157 -1.69 -1.93 -9.35
CA MET A 157 -3.14 -2.01 -9.47
C MET A 157 -3.62 -0.91 -10.41
N THR A 158 -4.53 -1.23 -11.32
CA THR A 158 -5.12 -0.25 -12.24
C THR A 158 -6.63 -0.42 -12.30
N GLY A 159 -7.35 0.68 -12.45
CA GLY A 159 -8.80 0.69 -12.60
C GLY A 159 -9.27 1.98 -13.24
N THR A 160 -10.53 2.02 -13.64
CA THR A 160 -11.18 3.23 -14.14
C THR A 160 -12.41 3.52 -13.28
N MET A 161 -12.37 4.64 -12.57
CA MET A 161 -13.46 5.16 -11.78
C MET A 161 -14.40 5.95 -12.69
N ASN A 162 -15.71 5.74 -12.57
CA ASN A 162 -16.71 6.64 -13.16
C ASN A 162 -17.28 7.55 -12.05
N LEU A 163 -17.10 8.85 -12.16
CA LEU A 163 -17.50 9.83 -11.15
C LEU A 163 -19.02 9.82 -10.87
N LYS A 164 -19.82 9.37 -11.82
CA LYS A 164 -21.26 9.18 -11.66
C LYS A 164 -21.59 8.21 -10.51
N ASP A 165 -20.78 7.17 -10.35
CA ASP A 165 -21.02 6.13 -9.33
C ASP A 165 -20.85 6.66 -7.90
N TRP A 166 -20.16 7.80 -7.73
CA TRP A 166 -20.03 8.53 -6.47
C TRP A 166 -20.85 9.82 -6.42
N ASN A 167 -21.88 9.95 -7.25
CA ASN A 167 -22.72 11.16 -7.36
C ASN A 167 -21.92 12.46 -7.58
N ALA A 168 -20.72 12.36 -8.21
CA ALA A 168 -19.77 13.47 -8.34
C ALA A 168 -19.89 14.25 -9.68
N LEU A 169 -20.95 14.05 -10.45
CA LEU A 169 -21.16 14.79 -11.71
C LEU A 169 -21.38 16.29 -11.48
N GLY A 170 -22.00 16.69 -10.36
CA GLY A 170 -22.11 18.09 -9.98
C GLY A 170 -20.74 18.75 -9.69
N ALA A 171 -19.83 18.02 -9.06
CA ALA A 171 -18.45 18.47 -8.85
C ALA A 171 -17.67 18.54 -10.18
N LEU A 172 -17.91 17.60 -11.10
CA LEU A 172 -17.34 17.60 -12.43
C LEU A 172 -17.80 18.84 -13.24
N GLU A 173 -19.09 19.18 -13.16
CA GLU A 173 -19.66 20.38 -13.78
C GLU A 173 -19.06 21.66 -13.18
N SER A 174 -18.90 21.72 -11.85
CA SER A 174 -18.29 22.84 -11.13
C SER A 174 -16.88 23.13 -11.63
N ILE A 175 -15.99 22.12 -11.66
CA ILE A 175 -14.62 22.28 -12.15
C ILE A 175 -14.58 22.61 -13.65
N ASN A 176 -15.48 22.03 -14.48
CA ASN A 176 -15.55 22.34 -15.90
C ASN A 176 -15.96 23.80 -16.12
N LYS A 177 -16.90 24.33 -15.34
CA LYS A 177 -17.28 25.75 -15.37
C LYS A 177 -16.16 26.67 -14.95
N ALA A 178 -15.46 26.37 -13.86
CA ALA A 178 -14.33 27.16 -13.36
C ALA A 178 -13.12 27.13 -14.32
N CYS A 179 -12.97 26.08 -15.11
CA CYS A 179 -11.88 25.89 -16.06
C CYS A 179 -12.35 25.93 -17.52
N PHE A 180 -13.48 26.59 -17.82
CA PHE A 180 -14.17 26.54 -19.11
C PHE A 180 -13.22 26.73 -20.30
N ASP A 181 -12.42 27.80 -20.30
CA ASP A 181 -11.49 28.11 -21.38
C ASP A 181 -10.28 27.16 -21.42
N LEU A 182 -9.86 26.62 -20.27
CA LEU A 182 -8.76 25.65 -20.18
C LEU A 182 -9.17 24.24 -20.63
N HIS A 183 -10.47 23.98 -20.72
CA HIS A 183 -11.05 22.69 -21.12
C HIS A 183 -11.61 22.71 -22.55
N LYS A 184 -11.47 23.82 -23.27
CA LYS A 184 -11.83 23.89 -24.70
C LYS A 184 -10.86 23.08 -25.55
N GLY A 185 -11.41 22.25 -26.43
CA GLY A 185 -10.68 21.61 -27.50
C GLY A 185 -10.49 22.54 -28.71
N ALA A 186 -9.86 22.03 -29.76
CA ALA A 186 -9.68 22.74 -31.03
C ALA A 186 -11.01 23.11 -31.71
N ASP A 187 -12.07 22.35 -31.40
CA ASP A 187 -13.45 22.58 -31.84
C ASP A 187 -14.20 23.65 -31.03
N GLY A 188 -13.54 24.29 -30.06
CA GLY A 188 -14.13 25.29 -29.19
C GLY A 188 -15.07 24.77 -28.10
N VAL A 189 -15.25 23.44 -27.99
CA VAL A 189 -16.09 22.81 -26.97
C VAL A 189 -15.31 22.58 -25.69
N SER A 190 -15.85 23.09 -24.58
CA SER A 190 -15.31 22.79 -23.23
C SER A 190 -15.89 21.47 -22.73
N LYS A 191 -15.03 20.51 -22.41
CA LYS A 191 -15.45 19.20 -21.92
C LYS A 191 -14.52 18.68 -20.83
N THR A 192 -15.13 18.08 -19.81
CA THR A 192 -14.45 17.26 -18.81
C THR A 192 -15.14 15.89 -18.78
N TRP A 193 -14.36 14.84 -18.77
CA TRP A 193 -14.88 13.46 -18.82
C TRP A 193 -15.14 12.93 -17.41
N GLU A 194 -16.13 12.05 -17.30
CA GLU A 194 -16.53 11.46 -16.03
C GLU A 194 -15.66 10.27 -15.59
N ASP A 195 -14.89 9.70 -16.50
CA ASP A 195 -13.98 8.61 -16.22
C ASP A 195 -12.61 9.13 -15.77
N VAL A 196 -12.07 8.50 -14.72
CA VAL A 196 -10.75 8.79 -14.15
C VAL A 196 -9.98 7.49 -14.05
N ALA A 197 -8.83 7.42 -14.72
CA ALA A 197 -7.92 6.28 -14.58
C ALA A 197 -7.20 6.36 -13.24
N ILE A 198 -7.13 5.23 -12.53
CA ILE A 198 -6.44 5.08 -11.24
C ILE A 198 -5.30 4.10 -11.41
N GLU A 199 -4.13 4.47 -10.90
CA GLU A 199 -2.93 3.64 -10.87
C GLU A 199 -2.33 3.67 -9.47
N VAL A 200 -2.15 2.49 -8.88
CA VAL A 200 -1.52 2.29 -7.58
C VAL A 200 -0.30 1.42 -7.76
N SER A 201 0.82 1.83 -7.19
CA SER A 201 2.03 1.03 -7.12
C SER A 201 2.51 0.95 -5.68
N THR A 202 2.83 -0.25 -5.19
CA THR A 202 3.43 -0.43 -3.87
C THR A 202 4.51 -1.50 -3.91
N PHE A 203 5.53 -1.31 -3.06
CA PHE A 203 6.56 -2.30 -2.83
C PHE A 203 6.45 -2.79 -1.38
N LEU A 204 5.92 -4.00 -1.21
CA LEU A 204 5.68 -4.58 0.11
C LEU A 204 6.99 -4.75 0.87
N ARG A 205 7.03 -4.26 2.10
CA ARG A 205 8.17 -4.46 2.99
C ARG A 205 8.04 -5.81 3.69
N LYS A 206 9.19 -6.41 3.98
CA LYS A 206 9.29 -7.62 4.82
C LYS A 206 9.59 -7.18 6.25
N ASN A 207 8.86 -7.74 7.21
CA ASN A 207 9.10 -7.62 8.64
C ASN A 207 9.62 -8.94 9.18
#